data_44646f0d6a49035b34d6ff415b6a933e
#
_entry.id   44646f0d6a49035b34d6ff415b6a933e
#
_cell.length_a   1.000
_cell.length_b   1.000
_cell.length_c   1.000
_cell.angle_alpha   90.00
_cell.angle_beta   90.00
_cell.angle_gamma   90.00
#
_symmetry.space_group_name_H-M   'P 1'
#
loop_
_entity.id
_entity.type
_entity.pdbx_description
1 polymer ?
#
loop_
_entity_poly.entity_id
_entity_poly.type
_entity_poly.pdbx_seq_one_letter_code
_entity_poly.pdbx_strand_id
1 'polypeptide(L)'
;MIKKSIAITAFLLISVSAVFGFKTIADTSEGNDSTALADADPSEYVEVPTDLSTIEFIAEEIPDVTEEAVEKELDVYRGYTRVLEEVTDRDKVETGDVVNIDYTGKIDGNVFEGGSASGCDLEIGSGQFIDGFEDGLIGAQKGKTISVACTFPNEYFDNELAGKEAVYEVTVNKIQKYVNPEFTDGAVENIGLVDAEGNPITTVDELRQYIRSYLQERKDYYEKYEIQDKAIDALLSSTTIKKEYSEKMREDAVDRVLILNGLSAGSASAEERESYKAYAEDYITQLLAVRAVAANEGFTATKEEALDYIREVMGEDADAFIERAAEAEIRVYEDLVLRKKAAEAVIQAKNNKLTK
;
A
#
# COMPACT_ATOMS: atom_id res chain seq x y z
N MET A 1 13.26 -22.22 5.43
CA MET A 1 13.77 -21.44 4.28
C MET A 1 12.58 -20.69 3.66
N ILE A 2 12.29 -19.51 4.15
CA ILE A 2 11.21 -18.66 3.61
C ILE A 2 11.92 -17.54 2.85
N LYS A 3 11.97 -17.65 1.53
CA LYS A 3 12.33 -16.53 0.67
C LYS A 3 11.21 -15.49 0.78
N LYS A 4 11.37 -14.52 1.65
CA LYS A 4 10.56 -13.30 1.62
C LYS A 4 11.26 -12.31 0.69
N SER A 5 10.99 -12.42 -0.62
CA SER A 5 11.01 -11.24 -1.46
C SER A 5 10.05 -10.25 -0.81
N ILE A 6 10.56 -9.15 -0.31
CA ILE A 6 9.73 -7.98 -0.01
C ILE A 6 9.39 -7.38 -1.37
N ALA A 7 8.41 -7.99 -2.03
CA ALA A 7 7.75 -7.36 -3.14
C ALA A 7 7.05 -6.12 -2.55
N ILE A 8 7.43 -4.95 -3.02
CA ILE A 8 6.69 -3.71 -2.84
C ILE A 8 5.28 -4.00 -3.35
N THR A 9 4.37 -4.30 -2.42
CA THR A 9 2.97 -4.48 -2.75
C THR A 9 2.39 -3.08 -2.92
N ALA A 10 2.57 -2.50 -4.10
CA ALA A 10 1.81 -1.35 -4.53
C ALA A 10 0.35 -1.80 -4.64
N PHE A 11 -0.47 -1.38 -3.71
CA PHE A 11 -1.93 -1.47 -3.83
C PHE A 11 -2.35 -0.55 -4.98
N LEU A 12 -2.71 -1.15 -6.09
CA LEU A 12 -3.21 -0.50 -7.30
C LEU A 12 -4.68 -0.09 -7.13
N LEU A 13 -4.89 1.14 -6.80
CA LEU A 13 -6.00 1.93 -7.33
C LEU A 13 -5.49 2.58 -8.62
N ILE A 14 -6.11 2.30 -9.77
CA ILE A 14 -5.88 2.86 -11.11
C ILE A 14 -4.73 3.91 -11.18
N SER A 15 -3.60 3.58 -10.64
CA SER A 15 -2.36 4.29 -10.81
C SER A 15 -1.59 3.59 -11.91
N VAL A 16 -0.95 4.32 -12.74
CA VAL A 16 -0.19 3.95 -13.95
C VAL A 16 0.78 2.75 -13.78
N SER A 17 0.82 2.09 -12.64
CA SER A 17 1.66 0.91 -12.35
C SER A 17 1.18 -0.39 -13.00
N ALA A 18 0.11 -0.42 -13.78
CA ALA A 18 -0.32 -1.59 -14.56
C ALA A 18 0.51 -1.82 -15.84
N VAL A 19 1.65 -1.17 -15.99
CA VAL A 19 2.47 -1.27 -17.22
C VAL A 19 3.43 -2.47 -17.22
N PHE A 20 3.46 -3.31 -16.20
CA PHE A 20 4.33 -4.49 -16.20
C PHE A 20 3.57 -5.77 -16.57
N GLY A 21 3.47 -6.02 -17.88
CA GLY A 21 2.92 -7.27 -18.38
C GLY A 21 2.49 -7.24 -19.85
N PHE A 22 3.18 -6.49 -20.70
CA PHE A 22 2.88 -6.50 -22.13
C PHE A 22 3.20 -7.86 -22.76
N LYS A 23 2.16 -8.71 -22.85
CA LYS A 23 2.15 -9.80 -23.79
C LYS A 23 1.98 -9.19 -25.18
N THR A 24 2.87 -9.52 -26.10
CA THR A 24 2.75 -9.18 -27.53
C THR A 24 1.36 -9.49 -28.05
N ILE A 25 0.57 -8.45 -28.31
CA ILE A 25 -0.74 -8.60 -28.92
C ILE A 25 -0.54 -8.58 -30.43
N ALA A 26 -0.93 -9.68 -31.08
CA ALA A 26 -0.98 -9.76 -32.51
C ALA A 26 -2.14 -8.93 -33.05
N ASP A 27 -1.82 -8.16 -34.07
CA ASP A 27 -2.63 -7.28 -34.90
C ASP A 27 -4.05 -7.79 -35.22
N THR A 28 -5.07 -7.04 -34.81
CA THR A 28 -6.36 -6.96 -35.51
C THR A 28 -7.00 -5.60 -35.20
N SER A 29 -6.55 -4.57 -35.93
CA SER A 29 -7.18 -3.25 -35.87
C SER A 29 -8.30 -3.15 -36.90
N GLU A 30 -9.55 -3.34 -36.48
CA GLU A 30 -10.65 -2.54 -37.02
C GLU A 30 -11.21 -1.75 -35.83
N GLY A 31 -10.72 -0.51 -35.69
CA GLY A 31 -11.09 0.39 -34.63
C GLY A 31 -12.57 0.76 -34.73
N ASN A 32 -13.30 0.44 -33.70
CA ASN A 32 -14.54 1.14 -33.40
C ASN A 32 -14.13 2.56 -32.97
N ASP A 33 -14.24 3.54 -33.86
CA ASP A 33 -13.95 4.95 -33.57
C ASP A 33 -15.10 5.49 -32.68
N SER A 34 -15.00 5.17 -31.40
CA SER A 34 -15.94 5.50 -30.37
C SER A 34 -15.65 6.93 -29.90
N THR A 35 -16.46 7.88 -30.35
CA THR A 35 -16.25 9.32 -30.14
C THR A 35 -17.08 9.93 -29.02
N ALA A 36 -18.08 9.21 -28.48
CA ALA A 36 -19.04 9.79 -27.55
C ALA A 36 -18.41 10.38 -26.29
N LEU A 37 -17.39 9.71 -25.74
CA LEU A 37 -16.65 10.22 -24.58
C LEU A 37 -15.56 11.23 -25.00
N ALA A 38 -14.96 11.04 -26.19
CA ALA A 38 -13.97 11.96 -26.72
C ALA A 38 -14.55 13.34 -27.02
N ASP A 39 -15.77 13.38 -27.57
CA ASP A 39 -16.46 14.60 -27.99
C ASP A 39 -17.37 15.21 -26.91
N ALA A 40 -17.46 14.58 -25.72
CA ALA A 40 -18.29 15.07 -24.64
C ALA A 40 -17.81 16.44 -24.12
N ASP A 41 -18.72 17.41 -24.05
CA ASP A 41 -18.47 18.68 -23.36
C ASP A 41 -18.50 18.45 -21.84
N PRO A 42 -17.37 18.61 -21.14
CA PRO A 42 -17.33 18.38 -19.70
C PRO A 42 -18.35 19.19 -18.92
N SER A 43 -18.63 20.43 -19.37
CA SER A 43 -19.51 21.36 -18.68
C SER A 43 -20.98 20.90 -18.62
N GLU A 44 -21.39 19.99 -19.51
CA GLU A 44 -22.73 19.38 -19.47
C GLU A 44 -22.87 18.33 -18.37
N TYR A 45 -21.79 17.64 -18.01
CA TYR A 45 -21.82 16.45 -17.16
C TYR A 45 -21.31 16.68 -15.77
N VAL A 46 -20.30 17.56 -15.62
CA VAL A 46 -19.65 17.81 -14.35
C VAL A 46 -19.49 19.29 -14.05
N GLU A 47 -19.36 19.61 -12.77
CA GLU A 47 -18.98 20.93 -12.30
C GLU A 47 -17.80 20.76 -11.33
N VAL A 48 -16.69 21.41 -11.66
CA VAL A 48 -15.49 21.44 -10.85
C VAL A 48 -15.33 22.81 -10.20
N PRO A 49 -14.64 22.93 -9.04
CA PRO A 49 -14.33 24.22 -8.45
C PRO A 49 -13.59 25.13 -9.43
N THR A 50 -14.04 26.37 -9.58
CA THR A 50 -13.35 27.38 -10.40
C THR A 50 -12.12 27.95 -9.71
N ASP A 51 -12.05 27.93 -8.39
CA ASP A 51 -10.88 28.23 -7.58
C ASP A 51 -10.31 26.94 -7.02
N LEU A 52 -9.27 26.41 -7.69
CA LEU A 52 -8.62 25.16 -7.31
C LEU A 52 -7.96 25.23 -5.93
N SER A 53 -7.69 26.44 -5.39
CA SER A 53 -7.13 26.60 -4.05
C SER A 53 -8.12 26.21 -2.93
N THR A 54 -9.39 26.00 -3.26
CA THR A 54 -10.42 25.52 -2.33
C THR A 54 -10.41 24.01 -2.17
N ILE A 55 -9.71 23.28 -3.04
CA ILE A 55 -9.60 21.83 -2.98
C ILE A 55 -8.61 21.47 -1.87
N GLU A 56 -9.14 20.78 -0.84
CA GLU A 56 -8.33 20.39 0.32
C GLU A 56 -7.91 18.92 0.20
N PHE A 57 -6.61 18.67 0.32
CA PHE A 57 -6.04 17.33 0.47
C PHE A 57 -4.79 17.39 1.34
N ILE A 58 -4.43 16.28 1.95
CA ILE A 58 -3.22 16.18 2.77
C ILE A 58 -2.10 15.66 1.86
N ALA A 59 -1.15 16.54 1.54
CA ALA A 59 0.14 16.11 1.02
C ALA A 59 1.01 15.75 2.23
N GLU A 60 1.42 14.49 2.34
CA GLU A 60 2.43 14.12 3.33
C GLU A 60 3.75 14.78 2.95
N GLU A 61 4.37 15.50 3.87
CA GLU A 61 5.75 15.91 3.69
C GLU A 61 6.63 14.67 3.84
N ILE A 62 7.18 14.18 2.74
CA ILE A 62 8.24 13.19 2.80
C ILE A 62 9.53 13.95 3.11
N PRO A 63 10.11 13.75 4.30
CA PRO A 63 11.30 14.48 4.69
C PRO A 63 12.48 14.14 3.78
N ASP A 64 13.44 15.06 3.68
CA ASP A 64 14.71 14.77 3.01
C ASP A 64 15.38 13.54 3.62
N VAL A 65 16.10 12.81 2.76
CA VAL A 65 16.85 11.62 3.20
C VAL A 65 18.07 12.07 3.99
N THR A 66 17.89 12.17 5.31
CA THR A 66 18.94 12.56 6.25
C THR A 66 19.61 11.31 6.85
N GLU A 67 20.79 11.48 7.44
CA GLU A 67 21.45 10.40 8.20
C GLU A 67 20.56 9.90 9.34
N GLU A 68 19.78 10.79 9.97
CA GLU A 68 18.82 10.40 11.01
C GLU A 68 17.73 9.49 10.47
N ALA A 69 17.20 9.79 9.26
CA ALA A 69 16.23 8.93 8.59
C ALA A 69 16.81 7.55 8.24
N VAL A 70 18.08 7.51 7.77
CA VAL A 70 18.78 6.27 7.49
C VAL A 70 19.03 5.46 8.77
N GLU A 71 19.45 6.10 9.87
CA GLU A 71 19.63 5.41 11.15
C GLU A 71 18.32 4.87 11.71
N LYS A 72 17.24 5.63 11.61
CA LYS A 72 15.91 5.19 12.04
C LYS A 72 15.46 3.94 11.29
N GLU A 73 15.69 3.91 9.96
CA GLU A 73 15.35 2.73 9.16
C GLU A 73 16.31 1.57 9.48
N LEU A 74 17.59 1.85 9.70
CA LEU A 74 18.58 0.85 10.11
C LEU A 74 18.21 0.17 11.44
N ASP A 75 17.55 0.89 12.37
CA ASP A 75 17.07 0.33 13.64
C ASP A 75 15.99 -0.74 13.42
N VAL A 76 15.22 -0.66 12.34
CA VAL A 76 14.28 -1.72 11.95
C VAL A 76 15.05 -3.00 11.63
N TYR A 77 16.13 -2.89 10.86
CA TYR A 77 16.98 -4.05 10.54
C TYR A 77 17.71 -4.60 11.77
N ARG A 78 18.15 -3.75 12.69
CA ARG A 78 18.68 -4.18 14.00
C ARG A 78 17.65 -5.01 14.77
N GLY A 79 16.37 -4.67 14.64
CA GLY A 79 15.28 -5.45 15.22
C GLY A 79 15.24 -6.91 14.75
N TYR A 80 15.65 -7.19 13.51
CA TYR A 80 15.69 -8.57 12.98
C TYR A 80 16.84 -9.40 13.51
N THR A 81 17.86 -8.77 14.10
CA THR A 81 19.03 -9.45 14.70
C THR A 81 18.92 -9.65 16.21
N ARG A 82 17.79 -9.24 16.80
CA ARG A 82 17.54 -9.45 18.24
C ARG A 82 17.64 -10.93 18.61
N VAL A 83 18.25 -11.19 19.73
CA VAL A 83 18.33 -12.53 20.31
C VAL A 83 17.63 -12.56 21.66
N LEU A 84 17.10 -13.72 22.04
CA LEU A 84 16.54 -13.94 23.36
C LEU A 84 17.67 -14.33 24.33
N GLU A 85 17.84 -13.56 25.39
CA GLU A 85 18.73 -13.86 26.49
C GLU A 85 17.97 -14.12 27.77
N GLU A 86 18.46 -15.07 28.58
CA GLU A 86 17.86 -15.36 29.87
C GLU A 86 18.09 -14.22 30.85
N VAL A 87 17.01 -13.78 31.52
CA VAL A 87 17.10 -12.79 32.60
C VAL A 87 17.65 -13.48 33.85
N THR A 88 18.81 -13.04 34.32
CA THR A 88 19.55 -13.66 35.46
C THR A 88 19.64 -12.76 36.68
N ASP A 89 19.32 -11.49 36.57
CA ASP A 89 19.41 -10.46 37.62
C ASP A 89 18.12 -10.31 38.44
N ARG A 90 17.05 -10.95 38.04
CA ARG A 90 15.76 -11.01 38.75
C ARG A 90 15.03 -12.32 38.48
N ASP A 91 14.01 -12.60 39.28
CA ASP A 91 13.17 -13.81 39.20
C ASP A 91 11.70 -13.53 38.98
N LYS A 92 11.34 -12.25 38.78
CA LYS A 92 9.95 -11.79 38.52
C LYS A 92 9.75 -11.30 37.10
N VAL A 93 8.59 -11.64 36.57
CA VAL A 93 8.16 -11.22 35.24
C VAL A 93 7.85 -9.73 35.21
N GLU A 94 8.31 -9.05 34.15
CA GLU A 94 8.04 -7.65 33.86
C GLU A 94 7.45 -7.50 32.44
N THR A 95 6.81 -6.38 32.17
CA THR A 95 6.32 -6.06 30.82
C THR A 95 7.48 -6.04 29.81
N GLY A 96 7.29 -6.65 28.65
CA GLY A 96 8.31 -6.78 27.59
C GLY A 96 9.22 -8.00 27.75
N ASP A 97 9.06 -8.80 28.81
CA ASP A 97 9.72 -10.09 28.90
C ASP A 97 9.11 -11.12 27.95
N VAL A 98 9.94 -12.04 27.49
CA VAL A 98 9.47 -13.27 26.84
C VAL A 98 9.55 -14.39 27.88
N VAL A 99 8.39 -14.85 28.32
CA VAL A 99 8.31 -15.94 29.31
C VAL A 99 8.02 -17.27 28.64
N ASN A 100 8.74 -18.33 29.04
CA ASN A 100 8.36 -19.68 28.67
C ASN A 100 7.46 -20.23 29.76
N ILE A 101 6.23 -20.59 29.38
CA ILE A 101 5.18 -20.99 30.32
C ILE A 101 4.58 -22.35 30.00
N ASP A 102 4.12 -23.04 31.03
CA ASP A 102 3.13 -24.10 30.95
C ASP A 102 1.82 -23.56 31.51
N TYR A 103 0.72 -23.78 30.82
CA TYR A 103 -0.57 -23.34 31.33
C TYR A 103 -1.68 -24.38 31.15
N THR A 104 -2.68 -24.35 32.04
CA THR A 104 -3.89 -25.14 31.96
C THR A 104 -5.09 -24.30 32.35
N GLY A 105 -5.95 -24.04 31.37
CA GLY A 105 -7.19 -23.26 31.52
C GLY A 105 -8.38 -24.15 31.92
N LYS A 106 -9.18 -23.64 32.82
CA LYS A 106 -10.39 -24.29 33.32
C LYS A 106 -11.55 -23.30 33.27
N ILE A 107 -12.74 -23.79 32.81
CA ILE A 107 -14.02 -23.11 32.91
C ILE A 107 -14.89 -23.94 33.85
N ASP A 108 -15.45 -23.33 34.88
CA ASP A 108 -16.22 -24.01 35.93
C ASP A 108 -15.49 -25.24 36.55
N GLY A 109 -14.15 -25.11 36.63
CA GLY A 109 -13.26 -26.16 37.17
C GLY A 109 -12.90 -27.30 36.20
N ASN A 110 -13.42 -27.31 34.98
CA ASN A 110 -13.17 -28.30 33.95
C ASN A 110 -12.18 -27.75 32.90
N VAL A 111 -11.17 -28.55 32.53
CA VAL A 111 -10.27 -28.25 31.45
C VAL A 111 -11.04 -28.22 30.13
N PHE A 112 -10.81 -27.25 29.28
CA PHE A 112 -11.44 -27.13 27.96
C PHE A 112 -10.42 -27.34 26.83
N GLU A 113 -10.90 -27.70 25.66
CA GLU A 113 -10.08 -27.95 24.47
C GLU A 113 -9.38 -26.67 24.02
N GLY A 114 -8.06 -26.76 23.73
CA GLY A 114 -7.22 -25.59 23.39
C GLY A 114 -6.79 -24.72 24.57
N GLY A 115 -7.30 -25.00 25.80
CA GLY A 115 -6.98 -24.22 27.01
C GLY A 115 -5.65 -24.57 27.66
N SER A 116 -4.84 -25.48 27.12
CA SER A 116 -3.61 -25.93 27.77
C SER A 116 -2.45 -26.06 26.79
N ALA A 117 -1.26 -25.65 27.21
CA ALA A 117 -0.01 -25.89 26.48
C ALA A 117 1.16 -25.98 27.47
N SER A 118 2.28 -26.55 26.99
CA SER A 118 3.54 -26.59 27.70
C SER A 118 4.66 -26.03 26.83
N GLY A 119 5.60 -25.30 27.46
CA GLY A 119 6.75 -24.71 26.79
C GLY A 119 6.38 -23.60 25.82
N CYS A 120 5.26 -22.91 26.05
CA CYS A 120 4.82 -21.79 25.21
C CYS A 120 5.64 -20.55 25.53
N ASP A 121 6.24 -19.94 24.52
CA ASP A 121 6.90 -18.65 24.64
C ASP A 121 5.88 -17.52 24.40
N LEU A 122 5.83 -16.57 25.34
CA LEU A 122 4.89 -15.45 25.34
C LEU A 122 5.60 -14.14 25.69
N GLU A 123 5.53 -13.15 24.82
CA GLU A 123 5.99 -11.79 25.12
C GLU A 123 4.89 -11.04 25.92
N ILE A 124 5.23 -10.58 27.11
CA ILE A 124 4.32 -9.90 28.03
C ILE A 124 4.02 -8.48 27.52
N GLY A 125 2.76 -8.22 27.20
CA GLY A 125 2.27 -6.98 26.59
C GLY A 125 2.10 -7.08 25.07
N SER A 126 2.23 -8.28 24.49
CA SER A 126 2.04 -8.51 23.05
C SER A 126 0.56 -8.53 22.60
N GLY A 127 -0.35 -8.80 23.53
CA GLY A 127 -1.76 -8.98 23.23
C GLY A 127 -2.08 -10.29 22.47
N GLN A 128 -1.22 -11.29 22.54
CA GLN A 128 -1.45 -12.60 21.90
C GLN A 128 -2.49 -13.45 22.64
N PHE A 129 -2.66 -13.22 23.93
CA PHE A 129 -3.64 -13.90 24.75
C PHE A 129 -4.85 -13.00 25.03
N ILE A 130 -5.92 -13.59 25.56
CA ILE A 130 -7.11 -12.83 25.98
C ILE A 130 -6.75 -11.84 27.09
N ASP A 131 -7.52 -10.75 27.13
CA ASP A 131 -7.31 -9.66 28.09
C ASP A 131 -7.19 -10.17 29.54
N GLY A 132 -6.21 -9.63 30.24
CA GLY A 132 -5.91 -9.98 31.63
C GLY A 132 -4.97 -11.17 31.82
N PHE A 133 -4.71 -12.00 30.79
CA PHE A 133 -3.79 -13.13 30.91
C PHE A 133 -2.34 -12.66 31.08
N GLU A 134 -1.86 -11.83 30.17
CA GLU A 134 -0.48 -11.32 30.21
C GLU A 134 -0.26 -10.40 31.42
N ASP A 135 -1.20 -9.52 31.72
CA ASP A 135 -1.18 -8.64 32.90
C ASP A 135 -1.14 -9.44 34.21
N GLY A 136 -1.86 -10.56 34.26
CA GLY A 136 -1.88 -11.48 35.42
C GLY A 136 -0.54 -12.17 35.67
N LEU A 137 0.34 -12.22 34.68
CA LEU A 137 1.68 -12.77 34.80
C LEU A 137 2.71 -11.78 35.30
N ILE A 138 2.45 -10.47 35.24
CA ILE A 138 3.38 -9.44 35.73
C ILE A 138 3.63 -9.65 37.24
N GLY A 139 4.89 -9.75 37.63
CA GLY A 139 5.30 -10.05 39.00
C GLY A 139 5.30 -11.52 39.40
N ALA A 140 4.86 -12.42 38.49
CA ALA A 140 4.96 -13.87 38.70
C ALA A 140 6.43 -14.29 38.85
N GLN A 141 6.69 -15.23 39.76
CA GLN A 141 8.03 -15.67 40.05
C GLN A 141 8.40 -16.90 39.20
N LYS A 142 9.61 -16.89 38.61
CA LYS A 142 10.18 -18.02 37.88
C LYS A 142 10.14 -19.31 38.72
N GLY A 143 9.69 -20.40 38.12
CA GLY A 143 9.55 -21.70 38.73
C GLY A 143 8.36 -21.85 39.67
N LYS A 144 7.45 -20.85 39.68
CA LYS A 144 6.21 -20.90 40.47
C LYS A 144 4.97 -20.99 39.57
N THR A 145 3.98 -21.72 40.09
CA THR A 145 2.66 -21.74 39.47
C THR A 145 1.78 -20.70 40.14
N ILE A 146 1.10 -19.91 39.34
CA ILE A 146 0.12 -18.93 39.78
C ILE A 146 -1.21 -19.19 39.10
N SER A 147 -2.29 -18.60 39.62
CA SER A 147 -3.63 -18.66 39.05
C SER A 147 -3.97 -17.30 38.45
N VAL A 148 -4.31 -17.28 37.16
CA VAL A 148 -4.70 -16.09 36.41
C VAL A 148 -6.15 -16.25 35.95
N ALA A 149 -7.02 -15.30 36.35
CA ALA A 149 -8.40 -15.27 35.94
C ALA A 149 -8.60 -14.32 34.76
N CYS A 150 -9.25 -14.79 33.71
CA CYS A 150 -9.51 -14.03 32.50
C CYS A 150 -10.96 -14.25 32.04
N THR A 151 -11.48 -13.30 31.25
CA THR A 151 -12.79 -13.45 30.64
C THR A 151 -12.63 -13.41 29.12
N PHE A 152 -13.18 -14.40 28.42
CA PHE A 152 -13.20 -14.41 26.97
C PHE A 152 -14.05 -13.25 26.45
N PRO A 153 -13.62 -12.54 25.37
CA PRO A 153 -14.45 -11.52 24.73
C PRO A 153 -15.82 -12.05 24.32
N ASN A 154 -16.84 -11.22 24.35
CA ASN A 154 -18.19 -11.61 23.91
C ASN A 154 -18.24 -12.01 22.41
N GLU A 155 -17.35 -11.45 21.61
CA GLU A 155 -17.20 -11.73 20.17
C GLU A 155 -16.03 -12.68 19.89
N TYR A 156 -15.75 -13.60 20.81
CA TYR A 156 -14.70 -14.57 20.60
C TYR A 156 -15.08 -15.54 19.47
N PHE A 157 -14.08 -15.96 18.65
CA PHE A 157 -14.31 -16.80 17.47
C PHE A 157 -14.94 -18.16 17.80
N ASP A 158 -14.70 -18.68 19.01
CA ASP A 158 -15.36 -19.89 19.55
C ASP A 158 -16.53 -19.45 20.42
N ASN A 159 -17.74 -19.66 19.91
CA ASN A 159 -18.99 -19.32 20.59
C ASN A 159 -19.22 -20.09 21.92
N GLU A 160 -18.56 -21.25 22.09
CA GLU A 160 -18.65 -22.01 23.33
C GLU A 160 -17.84 -21.39 24.46
N LEU A 161 -16.84 -20.57 24.11
CA LEU A 161 -15.98 -19.85 25.05
C LEU A 161 -16.38 -18.39 25.24
N ALA A 162 -17.06 -17.79 24.27
CA ALA A 162 -17.44 -16.37 24.27
C ALA A 162 -18.12 -15.96 25.57
N GLY A 163 -17.60 -14.87 26.20
CA GLY A 163 -18.11 -14.30 27.45
C GLY A 163 -17.90 -15.14 28.72
N LYS A 164 -17.26 -16.31 28.64
CA LYS A 164 -17.02 -17.16 29.80
C LYS A 164 -15.77 -16.72 30.58
N GLU A 165 -15.84 -16.85 31.88
CA GLU A 165 -14.70 -16.73 32.79
C GLU A 165 -13.89 -18.02 32.77
N ALA A 166 -12.57 -17.88 32.63
CA ALA A 166 -11.62 -18.98 32.69
C ALA A 166 -10.54 -18.69 33.74
N VAL A 167 -10.09 -19.72 34.42
CA VAL A 167 -8.98 -19.66 35.36
C VAL A 167 -7.85 -20.52 34.81
N TYR A 168 -6.69 -19.89 34.60
CA TYR A 168 -5.49 -20.56 34.13
C TYR A 168 -4.51 -20.81 35.28
N GLU A 169 -4.09 -22.04 35.44
CA GLU A 169 -2.91 -22.38 36.25
C GLU A 169 -1.69 -22.25 35.37
N VAL A 170 -0.81 -21.26 35.64
CA VAL A 170 0.34 -20.92 34.79
C VAL A 170 1.61 -21.08 35.57
N THR A 171 2.57 -21.85 35.03
CA THR A 171 3.93 -22.01 35.57
C THR A 171 4.91 -21.24 34.67
N VAL A 172 5.69 -20.34 35.25
CA VAL A 172 6.75 -19.61 34.53
C VAL A 172 8.04 -20.43 34.57
N ASN A 173 8.40 -21.03 33.44
CA ASN A 173 9.61 -21.89 33.36
C ASN A 173 10.89 -21.06 33.20
N LYS A 174 10.84 -20.03 32.35
CA LYS A 174 11.95 -19.12 32.02
C LYS A 174 11.47 -17.70 31.90
N ILE A 175 12.34 -16.77 32.20
CA ILE A 175 12.18 -15.36 31.89
C ILE A 175 13.33 -14.96 30.96
N GLN A 176 13.03 -14.46 29.79
CA GLN A 176 13.96 -14.03 28.77
C GLN A 176 13.59 -12.60 28.31
N LYS A 177 14.51 -11.93 27.70
CA LYS A 177 14.27 -10.64 27.07
C LYS A 177 14.97 -10.56 25.73
N TYR A 178 14.39 -9.80 24.81
CA TYR A 178 15.10 -9.46 23.59
C TYR A 178 16.22 -8.48 23.89
N VAL A 179 17.41 -8.80 23.43
CA VAL A 179 18.58 -7.92 23.46
C VAL A 179 19.02 -7.65 22.01
N ASN A 180 19.51 -6.44 21.77
CA ASN A 180 20.13 -6.10 20.50
C ASN A 180 21.64 -6.38 20.63
N PRO A 181 22.17 -7.42 19.97
CA PRO A 181 23.61 -7.61 19.90
C PRO A 181 24.25 -6.45 19.12
N GLU A 182 25.59 -6.38 19.18
CA GLU A 182 26.31 -5.46 18.32
C GLU A 182 25.94 -5.71 16.84
N PHE A 183 25.56 -4.64 16.14
CA PHE A 183 25.14 -4.73 14.75
C PHE A 183 26.35 -4.70 13.84
N THR A 184 26.83 -5.88 13.50
CA THR A 184 28.05 -6.11 12.70
C THR A 184 27.71 -6.55 11.27
N ASP A 185 28.73 -6.56 10.39
CA ASP A 185 28.59 -7.08 9.03
C ASP A 185 28.06 -8.53 9.01
N GLY A 186 28.55 -9.39 9.93
CA GLY A 186 28.02 -10.74 10.06
C GLY A 186 26.55 -10.79 10.46
N ALA A 187 26.05 -9.80 11.22
CA ALA A 187 24.62 -9.68 11.53
C ALA A 187 23.82 -9.31 10.26
N VAL A 188 24.35 -8.40 9.43
CA VAL A 188 23.72 -8.02 8.15
C VAL A 188 23.69 -9.19 7.17
N GLU A 189 24.81 -9.91 7.02
CA GLU A 189 24.89 -11.11 6.16
C GLU A 189 23.83 -12.16 6.54
N ASN A 190 23.61 -12.36 7.85
CA ASN A 190 22.62 -13.32 8.35
C ASN A 190 21.15 -12.90 8.07
N ILE A 191 20.86 -11.62 7.84
CA ILE A 191 19.53 -11.17 7.42
C ILE A 191 19.20 -11.68 6.03
N GLY A 192 20.21 -11.83 5.14
CA GLY A 192 20.06 -12.40 3.81
C GLY A 192 19.37 -11.47 2.81
N LEU A 193 19.60 -10.17 2.91
CA LEU A 193 19.10 -9.17 1.97
C LEU A 193 19.87 -9.20 0.67
N VAL A 194 19.18 -8.78 -0.41
CA VAL A 194 19.78 -8.53 -1.73
C VAL A 194 19.35 -7.16 -2.24
N ASP A 195 20.20 -6.53 -3.04
CA ASP A 195 19.86 -5.30 -3.76
C ASP A 195 18.91 -5.56 -4.95
N ALA A 196 18.59 -4.52 -5.72
CA ALA A 196 17.69 -4.62 -6.88
C ALA A 196 18.25 -5.51 -8.00
N GLU A 197 19.56 -5.62 -8.12
CA GLU A 197 20.26 -6.45 -9.08
C GLU A 197 20.43 -7.91 -8.61
N GLY A 198 20.04 -8.21 -7.37
CA GLY A 198 20.13 -9.53 -6.76
C GLY A 198 21.48 -9.81 -6.09
N ASN A 199 22.34 -8.81 -5.89
CA ASN A 199 23.60 -8.98 -5.18
C ASN A 199 23.35 -9.00 -3.65
N PRO A 200 23.99 -9.88 -2.91
CA PRO A 200 23.81 -9.91 -1.46
C PRO A 200 24.38 -8.65 -0.78
N ILE A 201 23.61 -8.12 0.18
CA ILE A 201 24.02 -7.03 1.08
C ILE A 201 24.65 -7.71 2.31
N THR A 202 25.93 -7.51 2.52
CA THR A 202 26.71 -8.26 3.53
C THR A 202 27.37 -7.39 4.60
N THR A 203 27.40 -6.07 4.38
CA THR A 203 28.02 -5.14 5.33
C THR A 203 27.03 -4.07 5.81
N VAL A 204 27.30 -3.48 6.96
CA VAL A 204 26.51 -2.37 7.51
C VAL A 204 26.54 -1.15 6.57
N ASP A 205 27.68 -0.89 5.93
CA ASP A 205 27.81 0.23 5.00
C ASP A 205 27.01 0.01 3.72
N GLU A 206 27.00 -1.22 3.15
CA GLU A 206 26.15 -1.58 2.01
C GLU A 206 24.66 -1.44 2.37
N LEU A 207 24.27 -1.90 3.57
CA LEU A 207 22.90 -1.75 4.04
C LEU A 207 22.49 -0.27 4.19
N ARG A 208 23.39 0.59 4.69
CA ARG A 208 23.15 2.04 4.76
C ARG A 208 22.95 2.66 3.38
N GLN A 209 23.76 2.26 2.40
CA GLN A 209 23.60 2.74 1.02
C GLN A 209 22.28 2.26 0.42
N TYR A 210 21.94 1.00 0.61
CA TYR A 210 20.66 0.44 0.18
C TYR A 210 19.47 1.19 0.80
N ILE A 211 19.48 1.43 2.11
CA ILE A 211 18.43 2.19 2.81
C ILE A 211 18.34 3.62 2.24
N ARG A 212 19.47 4.29 2.02
CA ARG A 212 19.47 5.64 1.45
C ARG A 212 18.86 5.67 0.06
N SER A 213 19.23 4.74 -0.82
CA SER A 213 18.66 4.61 -2.16
C SER A 213 17.16 4.32 -2.08
N TYR A 214 16.73 3.39 -1.24
CA TYR A 214 15.33 3.06 -1.03
C TYR A 214 14.51 4.26 -0.54
N LEU A 215 15.01 5.01 0.44
CA LEU A 215 14.33 6.20 0.95
C LEU A 215 14.24 7.31 -0.12
N GLN A 216 15.31 7.47 -0.95
CA GLN A 216 15.31 8.44 -2.04
C GLN A 216 14.33 8.05 -3.14
N GLU A 217 14.33 6.79 -3.58
CA GLU A 217 13.38 6.28 -4.57
C GLU A 217 11.93 6.44 -4.08
N ARG A 218 11.67 6.16 -2.81
CA ARG A 218 10.34 6.35 -2.20
C ARG A 218 9.93 7.81 -2.17
N LYS A 219 10.84 8.73 -1.86
CA LYS A 219 10.60 10.17 -1.90
C LYS A 219 10.28 10.63 -3.32
N ASP A 220 11.12 10.26 -4.29
CA ASP A 220 10.96 10.62 -5.70
C ASP A 220 9.63 10.09 -6.26
N TYR A 221 9.28 8.85 -5.91
CA TYR A 221 7.99 8.24 -6.30
C TYR A 221 6.81 9.02 -5.71
N TYR A 222 6.86 9.36 -4.41
CA TYR A 222 5.80 10.12 -3.76
C TYR A 222 5.64 11.51 -4.38
N GLU A 223 6.75 12.25 -4.54
CA GLU A 223 6.72 13.58 -5.12
C GLU A 223 6.21 13.58 -6.57
N LYS A 224 6.47 12.51 -7.30
CA LYS A 224 6.08 12.40 -8.71
C LYS A 224 4.66 11.88 -8.93
N TYR A 225 4.21 10.91 -8.14
CA TYR A 225 2.98 10.17 -8.43
C TYR A 225 1.92 10.28 -7.33
N GLU A 226 2.23 9.95 -6.08
CA GLU A 226 1.22 9.89 -5.03
C GLU A 226 0.58 11.25 -4.72
N ILE A 227 1.36 12.33 -4.77
CA ILE A 227 0.81 13.68 -4.58
C ILE A 227 -0.18 14.04 -5.71
N GLN A 228 0.11 13.59 -6.94
CA GLN A 228 -0.79 13.81 -8.08
C GLN A 228 -2.09 13.02 -7.91
N ASP A 229 -2.01 11.75 -7.46
CA ASP A 229 -3.18 10.92 -7.21
C ASP A 229 -4.06 11.54 -6.11
N LYS A 230 -3.48 11.96 -4.99
CA LYS A 230 -4.21 12.67 -3.92
C LYS A 230 -4.86 13.97 -4.39
N ALA A 231 -4.21 14.71 -5.27
CA ALA A 231 -4.78 15.94 -5.84
C ALA A 231 -5.97 15.64 -6.75
N ILE A 232 -5.90 14.57 -7.56
CA ILE A 232 -7.01 14.13 -8.42
C ILE A 232 -8.16 13.59 -7.57
N ASP A 233 -7.91 12.78 -6.56
CA ASP A 233 -8.95 12.25 -5.66
C ASP A 233 -9.71 13.40 -4.95
N ALA A 234 -8.98 14.42 -4.52
CA ALA A 234 -9.58 15.62 -3.92
C ALA A 234 -10.38 16.44 -4.95
N LEU A 235 -9.89 16.56 -6.19
CA LEU A 235 -10.64 17.16 -7.28
C LEU A 235 -11.96 16.41 -7.51
N LEU A 236 -11.91 15.07 -7.61
CA LEU A 236 -13.09 14.24 -7.80
C LEU A 236 -14.09 14.36 -6.65
N SER A 237 -13.59 14.36 -5.42
CA SER A 237 -14.42 14.56 -4.21
C SER A 237 -15.09 15.93 -4.18
N SER A 238 -14.53 16.93 -4.88
CA SER A 238 -15.05 18.28 -5.01
C SER A 238 -15.86 18.49 -6.30
N THR A 239 -15.98 17.46 -7.13
CA THR A 239 -16.68 17.50 -8.40
C THR A 239 -18.15 17.13 -8.23
N THR A 240 -19.05 17.90 -8.80
CA THR A 240 -20.48 17.60 -8.82
C THR A 240 -20.88 17.00 -10.17
N ILE A 241 -21.52 15.82 -10.16
CA ILE A 241 -22.10 15.21 -11.36
C ILE A 241 -23.45 15.86 -11.62
N LYS A 242 -23.62 16.42 -12.81
CA LYS A 242 -24.83 17.18 -13.24
C LYS A 242 -25.78 16.35 -14.08
N LYS A 243 -25.28 15.33 -14.77
CA LYS A 243 -26.02 14.54 -15.73
C LYS A 243 -25.50 13.09 -15.74
N GLU A 244 -26.40 12.14 -15.88
CA GLU A 244 -26.03 10.74 -16.06
C GLU A 244 -25.28 10.49 -17.37
N TYR A 245 -24.35 9.55 -17.34
CA TYR A 245 -23.56 9.15 -18.51
C TYR A 245 -24.36 8.22 -19.41
N SER A 246 -24.23 8.39 -20.74
CA SER A 246 -24.88 7.50 -21.69
C SER A 246 -24.21 6.13 -21.69
N GLU A 247 -24.95 5.09 -22.14
CA GLU A 247 -24.39 3.74 -22.29
C GLU A 247 -23.20 3.73 -23.24
N LYS A 248 -23.24 4.51 -24.30
CA LYS A 248 -22.12 4.63 -25.23
C LYS A 248 -20.87 5.22 -24.56
N MET A 249 -21.01 6.20 -23.67
CA MET A 249 -19.87 6.72 -22.91
C MET A 249 -19.29 5.66 -21.97
N ARG A 250 -20.13 4.81 -21.38
CA ARG A 250 -19.66 3.70 -20.53
C ARG A 250 -18.91 2.65 -21.36
N GLU A 251 -19.40 2.32 -22.55
CA GLU A 251 -18.70 1.41 -23.46
C GLU A 251 -17.35 1.99 -23.89
N ASP A 252 -17.29 3.29 -24.26
CA ASP A 252 -16.05 3.99 -24.61
C ASP A 252 -15.05 3.99 -23.42
N ALA A 253 -15.56 4.18 -22.20
CA ALA A 253 -14.73 4.13 -21.00
C ALA A 253 -14.17 2.74 -20.73
N VAL A 254 -14.96 1.68 -20.93
CA VAL A 254 -14.48 0.29 -20.82
C VAL A 254 -13.34 0.06 -21.81
N ASP A 255 -13.46 0.51 -23.08
CA ASP A 255 -12.41 0.38 -24.08
C ASP A 255 -11.11 1.06 -23.64
N ARG A 256 -11.20 2.26 -23.08
CA ARG A 256 -10.04 3.02 -22.57
C ARG A 256 -9.41 2.35 -21.37
N VAL A 257 -10.22 1.85 -20.42
CA VAL A 257 -9.73 1.12 -19.24
C VAL A 257 -9.04 -0.18 -19.65
N LEU A 258 -9.56 -0.90 -20.66
CA LEU A 258 -8.90 -2.07 -21.23
C LEU A 258 -7.52 -1.71 -21.80
N ILE A 259 -7.43 -0.65 -22.60
CA ILE A 259 -6.16 -0.15 -23.17
C ILE A 259 -5.16 0.18 -22.06
N LEU A 260 -5.59 0.88 -21.00
CA LEU A 260 -4.75 1.20 -19.86
C LEU A 260 -4.24 -0.03 -19.11
N ASN A 261 -4.95 -1.15 -19.19
CA ASN A 261 -4.54 -2.44 -18.62
C ASN A 261 -3.79 -3.34 -19.62
N GLY A 262 -3.33 -2.78 -20.75
CA GLY A 262 -2.55 -3.51 -21.76
C GLY A 262 -3.38 -4.51 -22.56
N LEU A 263 -4.71 -4.37 -22.58
CA LEU A 263 -5.63 -5.22 -23.34
C LEU A 263 -6.11 -4.50 -24.61
N SER A 264 -6.32 -5.26 -25.67
CA SER A 264 -6.93 -4.69 -26.88
C SER A 264 -8.46 -4.63 -26.72
N ALA A 265 -9.03 -3.43 -26.83
CA ALA A 265 -10.48 -3.25 -26.76
C ALA A 265 -11.24 -4.08 -27.80
N GLY A 266 -10.68 -4.22 -29.01
CA GLY A 266 -11.30 -4.96 -30.12
C GLY A 266 -11.28 -6.50 -29.96
N SER A 267 -10.37 -7.04 -29.13
CA SER A 267 -10.23 -8.49 -28.91
C SER A 267 -10.65 -8.95 -27.51
N ALA A 268 -11.04 -8.00 -26.64
CA ALA A 268 -11.47 -8.32 -25.28
C ALA A 268 -12.76 -9.14 -25.29
N SER A 269 -12.78 -10.23 -24.51
CA SER A 269 -13.94 -11.09 -24.32
C SER A 269 -15.07 -10.36 -23.56
N ALA A 270 -16.30 -10.87 -23.67
CA ALA A 270 -17.43 -10.31 -22.93
C ALA A 270 -17.21 -10.36 -21.40
N GLU A 271 -16.48 -11.37 -20.89
CA GLU A 271 -16.15 -11.53 -19.48
C GLU A 271 -15.14 -10.47 -19.02
N GLU A 272 -14.09 -10.23 -19.81
CA GLU A 272 -13.13 -9.16 -19.57
C GLU A 272 -13.81 -7.80 -19.55
N ARG A 273 -14.61 -7.49 -20.57
CA ARG A 273 -15.37 -6.22 -20.63
C ARG A 273 -16.29 -6.03 -19.43
N GLU A 274 -17.00 -7.08 -19.00
CA GLU A 274 -17.88 -7.03 -17.83
C GLU A 274 -17.12 -6.72 -16.55
N SER A 275 -15.92 -7.28 -16.38
CA SER A 275 -15.07 -7.04 -15.19
C SER A 275 -14.63 -5.57 -15.07
N TYR A 276 -14.52 -4.84 -16.18
CA TYR A 276 -14.10 -3.43 -16.20
C TYR A 276 -15.26 -2.43 -16.19
N LYS A 277 -16.50 -2.88 -16.33
CA LYS A 277 -17.69 -1.99 -16.28
C LYS A 277 -17.82 -1.24 -14.96
N ALA A 278 -17.42 -1.87 -13.84
CA ALA A 278 -17.46 -1.24 -12.52
C ALA A 278 -16.59 0.03 -12.44
N TYR A 279 -15.55 0.11 -13.26
CA TYR A 279 -14.62 1.25 -13.28
C TYR A 279 -14.97 2.33 -14.30
N ALA A 280 -15.93 2.06 -15.18
CA ALA A 280 -16.24 2.94 -16.31
C ALA A 280 -16.76 4.31 -15.85
N GLU A 281 -17.66 4.35 -14.87
CA GLU A 281 -18.22 5.61 -14.36
C GLU A 281 -17.20 6.48 -13.64
N ASP A 282 -16.34 5.86 -12.84
CA ASP A 282 -15.23 6.55 -12.15
C ASP A 282 -14.26 7.13 -13.18
N TYR A 283 -13.91 6.34 -14.21
CA TYR A 283 -13.07 6.81 -15.31
C TYR A 283 -13.68 7.99 -16.07
N ILE A 284 -14.98 7.92 -16.43
CA ILE A 284 -15.70 9.01 -17.11
C ILE A 284 -15.66 10.28 -16.24
N THR A 285 -16.00 10.14 -14.95
CA THR A 285 -16.02 11.26 -14.01
C THR A 285 -14.64 11.92 -13.91
N GLN A 286 -13.59 11.11 -13.77
CA GLN A 286 -12.22 11.60 -13.72
C GLN A 286 -11.82 12.33 -15.00
N LEU A 287 -12.08 11.72 -16.16
CA LEU A 287 -11.72 12.30 -17.45
C LEU A 287 -12.43 13.65 -17.70
N LEU A 288 -13.73 13.71 -17.41
CA LEU A 288 -14.51 14.94 -17.60
C LEU A 288 -14.12 16.02 -16.57
N ALA A 289 -13.86 15.67 -15.32
CA ALA A 289 -13.37 16.61 -14.32
C ALA A 289 -12.01 17.20 -14.72
N VAL A 290 -11.07 16.36 -15.17
CA VAL A 290 -9.75 16.79 -15.65
C VAL A 290 -9.88 17.72 -16.88
N ARG A 291 -10.74 17.39 -17.83
CA ARG A 291 -11.01 18.24 -19.00
C ARG A 291 -11.68 19.56 -18.63
N ALA A 292 -12.57 19.56 -17.62
CA ALA A 292 -13.17 20.79 -17.12
C ALA A 292 -12.12 21.71 -16.47
N VAL A 293 -11.21 21.15 -15.68
CA VAL A 293 -10.07 21.91 -15.13
C VAL A 293 -9.19 22.45 -16.27
N ALA A 294 -8.87 21.62 -17.25
CA ALA A 294 -8.06 22.05 -18.40
C ALA A 294 -8.69 23.21 -19.16
N ALA A 295 -10.00 23.17 -19.38
CA ALA A 295 -10.75 24.25 -20.03
C ALA A 295 -10.73 25.54 -19.19
N ASN A 296 -10.88 25.44 -17.86
CA ASN A 296 -10.87 26.60 -16.96
C ASN A 296 -9.49 27.24 -16.85
N GLU A 297 -8.43 26.43 -16.80
CA GLU A 297 -7.05 26.85 -16.61
C GLU A 297 -6.34 27.15 -17.96
N GLY A 298 -6.94 26.79 -19.10
CA GLY A 298 -6.46 27.10 -20.45
C GLY A 298 -5.29 26.24 -20.92
N PHE A 299 -5.18 24.98 -20.48
CA PHE A 299 -4.18 24.05 -20.99
C PHE A 299 -4.80 22.87 -21.76
N THR A 300 -3.98 22.21 -22.58
CA THR A 300 -4.37 21.02 -23.37
C THR A 300 -3.27 19.97 -23.26
N ALA A 301 -3.56 18.74 -23.67
CA ALA A 301 -2.54 17.75 -23.98
C ALA A 301 -2.37 17.66 -25.49
N THR A 302 -1.13 17.48 -25.95
CA THR A 302 -0.81 17.30 -27.36
C THR A 302 -0.35 15.88 -27.61
N LYS A 303 -0.45 15.44 -28.87
CA LYS A 303 0.06 14.13 -29.29
C LYS A 303 1.57 13.98 -29.01
N GLU A 304 2.35 15.05 -29.19
CA GLU A 304 3.78 15.03 -28.91
C GLU A 304 4.04 14.76 -27.44
N GLU A 305 3.35 15.45 -26.52
CA GLU A 305 3.44 15.21 -25.08
C GLU A 305 3.01 13.79 -24.70
N ALA A 306 1.99 13.23 -25.39
CA ALA A 306 1.57 11.84 -25.18
C ALA A 306 2.66 10.84 -25.59
N LEU A 307 3.31 11.09 -26.75
CA LEU A 307 4.42 10.25 -27.22
C LEU A 307 5.63 10.32 -26.26
N ASP A 308 5.93 11.50 -25.73
CA ASP A 308 7.00 11.68 -24.75
C ASP A 308 6.66 10.98 -23.43
N TYR A 309 5.40 11.06 -23.01
CA TYR A 309 4.93 10.33 -21.83
C TYR A 309 4.99 8.80 -22.03
N ILE A 310 4.65 8.29 -23.20
CA ILE A 310 4.81 6.86 -23.56
C ILE A 310 6.29 6.47 -23.43
N ARG A 311 7.22 7.27 -23.94
CA ARG A 311 8.65 7.00 -23.80
C ARG A 311 9.11 7.02 -22.35
N GLU A 312 8.59 7.94 -21.55
CA GLU A 312 8.90 8.01 -20.12
C GLU A 312 8.46 6.74 -19.37
N VAL A 313 7.25 6.23 -19.66
CA VAL A 313 6.67 5.12 -18.89
C VAL A 313 7.01 3.73 -19.41
N MET A 314 7.27 3.59 -20.71
CA MET A 314 7.57 2.29 -21.36
C MET A 314 9.07 2.05 -21.59
N GLY A 315 9.89 3.08 -21.47
CA GLY A 315 11.33 2.95 -21.68
C GLY A 315 11.69 2.37 -23.05
N GLU A 316 12.46 1.29 -23.07
CA GLU A 316 12.97 0.65 -24.29
C GLU A 316 11.88 0.09 -25.22
N ASP A 317 10.70 -0.23 -24.69
CA ASP A 317 9.57 -0.79 -25.45
C ASP A 317 8.71 0.29 -26.12
N ALA A 318 8.93 1.58 -25.83
CA ALA A 318 8.08 2.68 -26.25
C ALA A 318 8.01 2.83 -27.78
N ASP A 319 9.14 2.82 -28.49
CA ASP A 319 9.16 3.02 -29.93
C ASP A 319 8.44 1.91 -30.69
N ALA A 320 8.60 0.65 -30.24
CA ALA A 320 7.88 -0.48 -30.81
C ALA A 320 6.36 -0.39 -30.55
N PHE A 321 5.94 0.17 -29.42
CA PHE A 321 4.55 0.45 -29.15
C PHE A 321 4.03 1.58 -30.06
N ILE A 322 4.74 2.71 -30.13
CA ILE A 322 4.35 3.90 -30.92
C ILE A 322 4.16 3.57 -32.40
N GLU A 323 5.04 2.73 -32.96
CA GLU A 323 4.96 2.32 -34.38
C GLU A 323 3.69 1.53 -34.73
N ARG A 324 3.13 0.81 -33.77
CA ARG A 324 1.93 -0.04 -33.97
C ARG A 324 0.65 0.51 -33.39
N ALA A 325 0.75 1.51 -32.49
CA ALA A 325 -0.39 2.01 -31.75
C ALA A 325 -1.40 2.71 -32.67
N ALA A 326 -2.68 2.36 -32.49
CA ALA A 326 -3.76 3.08 -33.13
C ALA A 326 -3.92 4.48 -32.55
N GLU A 327 -4.54 5.40 -33.32
CA GLU A 327 -4.81 6.77 -32.89
C GLU A 327 -5.61 6.81 -31.57
N ALA A 328 -6.57 5.87 -31.40
CA ALA A 328 -7.36 5.75 -30.17
C ALA A 328 -6.51 5.40 -28.94
N GLU A 329 -5.47 4.58 -29.11
CA GLU A 329 -4.55 4.23 -28.04
C GLU A 329 -3.69 5.44 -27.64
N ILE A 330 -3.20 6.21 -28.62
CA ILE A 330 -2.43 7.44 -28.32
C ILE A 330 -3.31 8.46 -27.57
N ARG A 331 -4.58 8.59 -27.93
CA ARG A 331 -5.53 9.49 -27.21
C ARG A 331 -5.69 9.14 -25.72
N VAL A 332 -5.59 7.88 -25.35
CA VAL A 332 -5.63 7.49 -23.94
C VAL A 332 -4.42 8.07 -23.19
N TYR A 333 -3.25 8.13 -23.83
CA TYR A 333 -2.07 8.76 -23.24
C TYR A 333 -2.15 10.29 -23.23
N GLU A 334 -2.85 10.93 -24.19
CA GLU A 334 -3.20 12.36 -24.12
C GLU A 334 -4.06 12.63 -22.88
N ASP A 335 -5.04 11.77 -22.57
CA ASP A 335 -5.85 11.89 -21.37
C ASP A 335 -5.00 11.74 -20.08
N LEU A 336 -3.99 10.86 -20.06
CA LEU A 336 -3.06 10.75 -18.93
C LEU A 336 -2.18 11.99 -18.75
N VAL A 337 -1.69 12.57 -19.85
CA VAL A 337 -0.95 13.85 -19.80
C VAL A 337 -1.84 14.97 -19.27
N LEU A 338 -3.09 15.01 -19.71
CA LEU A 338 -4.06 15.99 -19.24
C LEU A 338 -4.34 15.83 -17.74
N ARG A 339 -4.47 14.57 -17.26
CA ARG A 339 -4.61 14.24 -15.83
C ARG A 339 -3.42 14.75 -15.02
N LYS A 340 -2.20 14.52 -15.50
CA LYS A 340 -0.97 15.02 -14.85
C LYS A 340 -1.00 16.55 -14.72
N LYS A 341 -1.31 17.27 -15.81
CA LYS A 341 -1.40 18.74 -15.82
C LYS A 341 -2.48 19.26 -14.87
N ALA A 342 -3.64 18.60 -14.81
CA ALA A 342 -4.71 18.96 -13.89
C ALA A 342 -4.29 18.76 -12.42
N ALA A 343 -3.63 17.65 -12.10
CA ALA A 343 -3.07 17.41 -10.78
C ALA A 343 -2.06 18.49 -10.38
N GLU A 344 -1.14 18.83 -11.28
CA GLU A 344 -0.15 19.90 -11.08
C GLU A 344 -0.82 21.26 -10.83
N ALA A 345 -1.89 21.59 -11.56
CA ALA A 345 -2.65 22.83 -11.34
C ALA A 345 -3.30 22.87 -9.94
N VAL A 346 -3.90 21.76 -9.49
CA VAL A 346 -4.47 21.64 -8.14
C VAL A 346 -3.38 21.78 -7.06
N ILE A 347 -2.24 21.10 -7.23
CA ILE A 347 -1.10 21.17 -6.30
C ILE A 347 -0.55 22.60 -6.24
N GLN A 348 -0.34 23.25 -7.38
CA GLN A 348 0.17 24.60 -7.46
C GLN A 348 -0.78 25.63 -6.81
N ALA A 349 -2.08 25.50 -7.05
CA ALA A 349 -3.08 26.38 -6.45
C ALA A 349 -3.06 26.27 -4.91
N LYS A 350 -2.92 25.06 -4.37
CA LYS A 350 -2.78 24.82 -2.94
C LYS A 350 -1.50 25.44 -2.38
N ASN A 351 -0.34 25.22 -3.03
CA ASN A 351 0.95 25.74 -2.58
C ASN A 351 0.94 27.28 -2.57
N ASN A 352 0.34 27.91 -3.58
CA ASN A 352 0.20 29.38 -3.66
C ASN A 352 -0.68 29.94 -2.53
N LYS A 353 -1.63 29.18 -1.99
CA LYS A 353 -2.46 29.56 -0.83
C LYS A 353 -1.67 29.51 0.47
N LEU A 354 -0.78 28.52 0.63
CA LEU A 354 0.04 28.35 1.84
C LEU A 354 1.16 29.41 1.97
N THR A 355 1.54 30.07 0.86
CA THR A 355 2.59 31.10 0.82
C THR A 355 2.07 32.52 0.96
N LYS A 356 0.77 32.72 1.05
CA LYS A 356 0.08 34.02 1.32
C LYS A 356 -0.39 34.12 2.75
#